data_40e0bdb11727fc695742a5ceced8fb99
#
_entry.id   40e0bdb11727fc695742a5ceced8fb99
#
_cell.length_a   1.000
_cell.length_b   1.000
_cell.length_c   1.000
_cell.angle_alpha   90.00
_cell.angle_beta   90.00
_cell.angle_gamma   90.00
#
_symmetry.space_group_name_H-M   'P 1'
#
loop_
_entity.id
_entity.type
_entity.pdbx_description
1 polymer ?
#
loop_
_entity_poly.entity_id
_entity_poly.type
_entity_poly.pdbx_seq_one_letter_code
_entity_poly.pdbx_strand_id
1 'polypeptide(L)'
;VTIGLTGIIGLGTVGEAFLRLAHQAGHRIVAVDTDLDVLARVGNRLKALAADSVVLTDDLAALKDATVIIEAVPDELALKTAVLRRLGEVSQAPVLTTASALSVPHLAIASGRPETVAGLRFLVPPGPGGTVEPAPTALTSPATASAVDSLIAELGLTPVEIGAGPAEDATALVMAYLNRSVAFLEAGHATRDDIDTAMRLGCGLPYGPLRLLDTLGLDTAHATLTRLRRQTGDPSFAPAPLLTRLVDSGRLGRKTGEGFHAYDDEGGTSSEAPRDSPVGRPVRTVAVLGSGVMARGIAEVTATAGHPTVLVARGRDKADAALAAIADSLTRAVRRGRTTPEQKAAALARLTPATDLQAVADRDLVIEAVAEDLDVKRPLFARLGTVAKADAILATTTSSLSVTACAQASGRAADVVGMHFFNPAPALRLVELVRTDATSDDAFTGADAFAAGLGKSTVTCPDRAGFIVNCLLFPYLGAAVGLLRRPGTDIEATDNAVQQGYGHPMGPFALLDTIGLDVALAIQRRLYDQLAQPEQKPAPLLADLVAAGALGRKNGRGFRTAGGRR
;
A
#
# COMPACT_ATOMS: atom_id res chain seq x y z
N VAL A 1 24.03 9.59 31.23
CA VAL A 1 24.39 8.50 30.31
C VAL A 1 25.35 9.10 29.30
N THR A 2 26.58 8.60 29.25
CA THR A 2 27.59 9.11 28.31
C THR A 2 27.21 8.52 26.96
N ILE A 3 26.72 9.36 26.02
CA ILE A 3 26.41 8.96 24.65
C ILE A 3 27.72 8.48 24.01
N GLY A 4 27.78 7.20 23.69
CA GLY A 4 28.96 6.54 23.17
C GLY A 4 29.30 6.93 21.72
N LEU A 5 30.46 6.47 21.25
CA LEU A 5 30.82 6.56 19.84
C LEU A 5 30.17 5.40 19.08
N THR A 6 29.25 5.70 18.18
CA THR A 6 28.59 4.69 17.33
C THR A 6 29.35 4.55 16.01
N GLY A 7 29.79 3.33 15.70
CA GLY A 7 30.34 2.97 14.41
C GLY A 7 29.24 2.53 13.44
N ILE A 8 29.32 2.93 12.17
CA ILE A 8 28.42 2.45 11.12
C ILE A 8 29.27 2.05 9.90
N ILE A 9 29.03 0.85 9.35
CA ILE A 9 29.74 0.36 8.17
C ILE A 9 28.75 0.06 7.06
N GLY A 10 29.00 0.64 5.89
CA GLY A 10 28.08 0.59 4.75
C GLY A 10 27.02 1.69 4.85
N LEU A 11 27.10 2.67 3.98
CA LEU A 11 26.20 3.84 3.93
C LEU A 11 25.17 3.72 2.79
N GLY A 12 24.71 2.48 2.56
CA GLY A 12 23.50 2.21 1.77
C GLY A 12 22.23 2.65 2.51
N THR A 13 21.07 2.24 2.00
CA THR A 13 19.74 2.62 2.53
C THR A 13 19.61 2.43 4.03
N VAL A 14 20.14 1.32 4.56
CA VAL A 14 20.04 0.94 5.96
C VAL A 14 21.02 1.71 6.83
N GLY A 15 22.30 1.73 6.43
CA GLY A 15 23.34 2.41 7.20
C GLY A 15 23.08 3.92 7.28
N GLU A 16 22.60 4.54 6.20
CA GLU A 16 22.22 5.96 6.21
C GLU A 16 20.98 6.22 7.11
N ALA A 17 20.04 5.27 7.18
CA ALA A 17 18.92 5.37 8.11
C ALA A 17 19.38 5.34 9.57
N PHE A 18 20.29 4.43 9.92
CA PHE A 18 20.89 4.39 11.26
C PHE A 18 21.74 5.62 11.57
N LEU A 19 22.50 6.13 10.57
CA LEU A 19 23.27 7.36 10.74
C LEU A 19 22.36 8.53 11.13
N ARG A 20 21.23 8.69 10.46
CA ARG A 20 20.25 9.75 10.80
C ARG A 20 19.64 9.56 12.20
N LEU A 21 19.25 8.34 12.55
CA LEU A 21 18.70 8.04 13.88
C LEU A 21 19.71 8.31 14.98
N ALA A 22 20.95 7.83 14.86
CA ALA A 22 22.01 8.03 15.82
C ALA A 22 22.36 9.53 15.95
N HIS A 23 22.40 10.28 14.84
CA HIS A 23 22.60 11.71 14.86
C HIS A 23 21.46 12.45 15.59
N GLN A 24 20.20 12.11 15.31
CA GLN A 24 19.03 12.68 16.01
C GLN A 24 19.01 12.35 17.51
N ALA A 25 19.51 11.18 17.89
CA ALA A 25 19.68 10.78 19.27
C ALA A 25 20.89 11.44 19.97
N GLY A 26 21.69 12.24 19.24
CA GLY A 26 22.83 12.98 19.76
C GLY A 26 24.12 12.16 19.89
N HIS A 27 24.24 11.01 19.20
CA HIS A 27 25.46 10.20 19.21
C HIS A 27 26.60 10.88 18.45
N ARG A 28 27.84 10.60 18.89
CA ARG A 28 29.02 10.79 18.06
C ARG A 28 29.13 9.60 17.12
N ILE A 29 29.41 9.85 15.85
CA ILE A 29 29.33 8.80 14.81
C ILE A 29 30.62 8.76 14.01
N VAL A 30 31.15 7.55 13.80
CA VAL A 30 32.12 7.27 12.75
C VAL A 30 31.44 6.35 11.74
N ALA A 31 31.26 6.83 10.52
CA ALA A 31 30.62 6.08 9.45
C ALA A 31 31.62 5.77 8.34
N VAL A 32 31.69 4.49 7.97
CA VAL A 32 32.67 3.94 7.05
C VAL A 32 31.99 3.40 5.80
N ASP A 33 32.47 3.81 4.63
CA ASP A 33 32.10 3.21 3.35
C ASP A 33 33.33 3.20 2.42
N THR A 34 33.48 2.17 1.60
CA THR A 34 34.57 2.08 0.63
C THR A 34 34.30 2.85 -0.65
N ASP A 35 33.06 3.24 -0.90
CA ASP A 35 32.64 4.03 -2.06
C ASP A 35 32.74 5.53 -1.74
N LEU A 36 33.70 6.21 -2.38
CA LEU A 36 33.96 7.63 -2.19
C LEU A 36 32.78 8.52 -2.66
N ASP A 37 32.03 8.09 -3.66
CA ASP A 37 30.84 8.82 -4.13
C ASP A 37 29.71 8.75 -3.11
N VAL A 38 29.55 7.60 -2.44
CA VAL A 38 28.61 7.44 -1.32
C VAL A 38 29.02 8.37 -0.17
N LEU A 39 30.29 8.39 0.21
CA LEU A 39 30.79 9.28 1.27
C LEU A 39 30.58 10.76 0.92
N ALA A 40 30.85 11.16 -0.32
CA ALA A 40 30.63 12.54 -0.79
C ALA A 40 29.15 12.92 -0.74
N ARG A 41 28.26 12.04 -1.22
CA ARG A 41 26.80 12.24 -1.21
C ARG A 41 26.27 12.41 0.21
N VAL A 42 26.63 11.50 1.11
CA VAL A 42 26.22 11.55 2.52
C VAL A 42 26.79 12.79 3.21
N GLY A 43 28.06 13.13 2.94
CA GLY A 43 28.73 14.33 3.45
C GLY A 43 28.02 15.62 3.06
N ASN A 44 27.55 15.73 1.83
CA ASN A 44 26.80 16.89 1.36
C ASN A 44 25.45 17.03 2.09
N ARG A 45 24.75 15.91 2.32
CA ARG A 45 23.50 15.91 3.11
C ARG A 45 23.73 16.29 4.58
N LEU A 46 24.82 15.82 5.17
CA LEU A 46 25.17 16.16 6.57
C LEU A 46 25.56 17.62 6.74
N LYS A 47 26.23 18.24 5.76
CA LYS A 47 26.54 19.69 5.79
C LYS A 47 25.27 20.54 5.90
N ALA A 48 24.19 20.14 5.25
CA ALA A 48 22.90 20.80 5.36
C ALA A 48 22.27 20.69 6.76
N LEU A 49 22.71 19.70 7.57
CA LEU A 49 22.22 19.45 8.92
C LEU A 49 23.15 19.98 10.03
N ALA A 50 24.25 20.69 9.68
CA ALA A 50 25.28 21.16 10.63
C ALA A 50 25.79 20.05 11.57
N ALA A 51 26.11 18.86 11.03
CA ALA A 51 26.40 17.64 11.79
C ALA A 51 27.91 17.53 12.14
N ASP A 52 28.41 18.35 13.03
CA ASP A 52 29.81 18.30 13.53
C ASP A 52 30.16 17.02 14.31
N SER A 53 29.17 16.22 14.67
CA SER A 53 29.33 14.97 15.43
C SER A 53 29.55 13.73 14.57
N VAL A 54 29.63 13.86 13.24
CA VAL A 54 29.75 12.75 12.28
C VAL A 54 31.09 12.81 11.54
N VAL A 55 31.86 11.75 11.62
CA VAL A 55 33.09 11.54 10.84
C VAL A 55 32.80 10.51 9.74
N LEU A 56 33.04 10.89 8.49
CA LEU A 56 32.96 10.00 7.31
C LEU A 56 34.36 9.60 6.88
N THR A 57 34.60 8.32 6.65
CA THR A 57 35.90 7.80 6.24
C THR A 57 35.77 6.48 5.47
N ASP A 58 36.80 6.11 4.72
CA ASP A 58 36.96 4.79 4.09
C ASP A 58 37.83 3.83 4.92
N ASP A 59 38.38 4.30 6.06
CA ASP A 59 39.27 3.52 6.91
C ASP A 59 38.52 2.88 8.10
N LEU A 60 38.47 1.53 8.12
CA LEU A 60 37.91 0.75 9.24
C LEU A 60 38.65 0.98 10.56
N ALA A 61 39.94 1.38 10.55
CA ALA A 61 40.69 1.64 11.76
C ALA A 61 40.12 2.79 12.62
N ALA A 62 39.36 3.68 12.02
CA ALA A 62 38.64 4.74 12.72
C ALA A 62 37.59 4.22 13.73
N LEU A 63 37.19 2.96 13.63
CA LEU A 63 36.20 2.32 14.52
C LEU A 63 36.79 1.72 15.81
N LYS A 64 38.11 1.84 16.04
CA LYS A 64 38.81 1.24 17.17
C LYS A 64 38.21 1.61 18.54
N ASP A 65 37.73 2.85 18.67
CA ASP A 65 37.19 3.42 19.91
C ASP A 65 35.65 3.42 19.94
N ALA A 66 35.01 2.78 18.96
CA ALA A 66 33.54 2.65 18.95
C ALA A 66 33.04 1.87 20.15
N THR A 67 31.90 2.27 20.72
CA THR A 67 31.23 1.57 21.83
C THR A 67 30.24 0.52 21.34
N VAL A 68 29.73 0.71 20.11
CA VAL A 68 28.86 -0.21 19.38
C VAL A 68 29.07 0.02 17.88
N ILE A 69 29.00 -1.03 17.07
CA ILE A 69 29.17 -0.95 15.62
C ILE A 69 27.96 -1.56 14.94
N ILE A 70 27.35 -0.85 13.99
CA ILE A 70 26.29 -1.35 13.11
C ILE A 70 26.92 -1.70 11.77
N GLU A 71 26.84 -2.96 11.38
CA GLU A 71 27.33 -3.46 10.09
C GLU A 71 26.13 -3.56 9.11
N ALA A 72 26.14 -2.73 8.08
CA ALA A 72 25.07 -2.58 7.09
C ALA A 72 25.57 -2.68 5.65
N VAL A 73 26.64 -3.45 5.41
CA VAL A 73 27.10 -3.75 4.04
C VAL A 73 26.12 -4.73 3.35
N PRO A 74 26.14 -4.86 2.01
CA PRO A 74 25.26 -5.76 1.26
C PRO A 74 25.20 -7.18 1.84
N ASP A 75 24.06 -7.85 1.69
CA ASP A 75 23.77 -9.18 2.27
C ASP A 75 24.45 -10.32 1.49
N GLU A 76 25.76 -10.17 1.28
CA GLU A 76 26.64 -11.14 0.63
C GLU A 76 27.54 -11.81 1.68
N LEU A 77 27.47 -13.15 1.74
CA LEU A 77 28.17 -13.93 2.77
C LEU A 77 29.69 -13.65 2.78
N ALA A 78 30.32 -13.63 1.61
CA ALA A 78 31.76 -13.40 1.50
C ALA A 78 32.16 -12.00 1.98
N LEU A 79 31.40 -10.98 1.59
CA LEU A 79 31.64 -9.59 1.97
C LEU A 79 31.47 -9.38 3.47
N LYS A 80 30.32 -9.78 4.04
CA LYS A 80 30.06 -9.65 5.48
C LYS A 80 31.08 -10.42 6.31
N THR A 81 31.44 -11.63 5.88
CA THR A 81 32.49 -12.43 6.57
C THR A 81 33.84 -11.70 6.57
N ALA A 82 34.25 -11.11 5.45
CA ALA A 82 35.51 -10.39 5.35
C ALA A 82 35.50 -9.12 6.24
N VAL A 83 34.41 -8.34 6.22
CA VAL A 83 34.24 -7.15 7.04
C VAL A 83 34.26 -7.50 8.54
N LEU A 84 33.46 -8.49 8.96
CA LEU A 84 33.36 -8.90 10.37
C LEU A 84 34.68 -9.43 10.90
N ARG A 85 35.44 -10.21 10.11
CA ARG A 85 36.76 -10.68 10.50
C ARG A 85 37.74 -9.53 10.73
N ARG A 86 37.78 -8.57 9.78
CA ARG A 86 38.63 -7.39 9.90
C ARG A 86 38.23 -6.49 11.07
N LEU A 87 36.93 -6.37 11.35
CA LEU A 87 36.44 -5.67 12.53
C LEU A 87 36.91 -6.33 13.84
N GLY A 88 36.93 -7.64 13.91
CA GLY A 88 37.45 -8.38 15.06
C GLY A 88 38.92 -8.06 15.38
N GLU A 89 39.70 -7.65 14.40
CA GLU A 89 41.11 -7.23 14.54
C GLU A 89 41.21 -5.75 15.02
N VAL A 90 40.23 -4.90 14.65
CA VAL A 90 40.30 -3.44 14.84
C VAL A 90 39.62 -3.00 16.14
N SER A 91 38.47 -3.58 16.50
CA SER A 91 37.63 -3.11 17.59
C SER A 91 37.18 -4.24 18.51
N GLN A 92 36.98 -3.92 19.80
CA GLN A 92 36.40 -4.82 20.80
C GLN A 92 34.90 -4.58 21.04
N ALA A 93 34.33 -3.62 20.34
CA ALA A 93 32.93 -3.24 20.48
C ALA A 93 31.97 -4.36 20.04
N PRO A 94 30.74 -4.42 20.62
CA PRO A 94 29.63 -5.18 20.05
C PRO A 94 29.38 -4.80 18.60
N VAL A 95 29.19 -5.80 17.73
CA VAL A 95 28.88 -5.63 16.32
C VAL A 95 27.47 -6.14 16.04
N LEU A 96 26.63 -5.28 15.52
CA LEU A 96 25.23 -5.55 15.16
C LEU A 96 25.14 -5.67 13.65
N THR A 97 25.04 -6.91 13.14
CA THR A 97 24.88 -7.13 11.71
C THR A 97 23.43 -6.99 11.29
N THR A 98 23.21 -6.26 10.22
CA THR A 98 21.87 -6.08 9.63
C THR A 98 21.49 -7.20 8.66
N ALA A 99 22.17 -8.34 8.74
CA ALA A 99 21.93 -9.49 7.88
C ALA A 99 20.48 -9.96 7.97
N SER A 100 19.76 -9.92 6.83
CA SER A 100 18.35 -10.30 6.73
C SER A 100 18.18 -11.74 6.21
N ALA A 101 19.03 -12.16 5.29
CA ALA A 101 18.96 -13.46 4.63
C ALA A 101 20.09 -14.44 5.04
N LEU A 102 21.11 -13.97 5.75
CA LEU A 102 22.26 -14.77 6.15
C LEU A 102 22.13 -15.25 7.60
N SER A 103 22.80 -16.36 7.90
CA SER A 103 22.86 -16.92 9.25
C SER A 103 23.74 -16.08 10.16
N VAL A 104 23.14 -15.38 11.12
CA VAL A 104 23.87 -14.58 12.12
C VAL A 104 24.87 -15.41 12.93
N PRO A 105 24.56 -16.65 13.38
CA PRO A 105 25.55 -17.52 14.02
C PRO A 105 26.76 -17.80 13.12
N HIS A 106 26.57 -18.04 11.83
CA HIS A 106 27.68 -18.25 10.89
C HIS A 106 28.57 -17.00 10.78
N LEU A 107 27.96 -15.82 10.67
CA LEU A 107 28.67 -14.54 10.62
C LEU A 107 29.42 -14.25 11.95
N ALA A 108 28.77 -14.56 13.09
CA ALA A 108 29.38 -14.43 14.40
C ALA A 108 30.65 -15.29 14.53
N ILE A 109 30.59 -16.56 14.13
CA ILE A 109 31.76 -17.45 14.13
C ILE A 109 32.86 -16.92 13.21
N ALA A 110 32.48 -16.44 12.02
CA ALA A 110 33.41 -15.90 11.03
C ALA A 110 34.15 -14.63 11.50
N SER A 111 33.57 -13.86 12.43
CA SER A 111 34.21 -12.68 13.03
C SER A 111 35.43 -13.02 13.88
N GLY A 112 35.57 -14.28 14.32
CA GLY A 112 36.56 -14.69 15.32
C GLY A 112 36.21 -14.32 16.77
N ARG A 113 35.12 -13.62 17.00
CA ARG A 113 34.65 -13.15 18.31
C ARG A 113 33.12 -13.26 18.41
N PRO A 114 32.59 -14.49 18.35
CA PRO A 114 31.15 -14.70 18.24
C PRO A 114 30.32 -14.10 19.39
N GLU A 115 30.93 -13.97 20.57
CA GLU A 115 30.30 -13.41 21.77
C GLU A 115 29.99 -11.91 21.66
N THR A 116 30.63 -11.20 20.74
CA THR A 116 30.42 -9.76 20.50
C THR A 116 29.50 -9.45 19.32
N VAL A 117 28.98 -10.49 18.64
CA VAL A 117 28.13 -10.31 17.47
C VAL A 117 26.67 -10.65 17.79
N ALA A 118 25.76 -9.79 17.35
CA ALA A 118 24.33 -10.03 17.35
C ALA A 118 23.72 -9.58 16.00
N GLY A 119 22.55 -10.10 15.66
CA GLY A 119 21.75 -9.59 14.56
C GLY A 119 20.91 -8.40 15.01
N LEU A 120 20.66 -7.49 14.08
CA LEU A 120 19.71 -6.41 14.21
C LEU A 120 18.88 -6.37 12.93
N ARG A 121 17.67 -6.93 12.96
CA ARG A 121 16.82 -7.10 11.78
C ARG A 121 15.66 -6.11 11.78
N PHE A 122 15.21 -5.73 10.61
CA PHE A 122 14.05 -4.84 10.41
C PHE A 122 13.35 -5.17 9.11
N LEU A 123 12.06 -4.87 9.05
CA LEU A 123 11.22 -5.14 7.88
C LEU A 123 11.34 -4.03 6.83
N VAL A 124 11.52 -2.80 7.27
CA VAL A 124 11.82 -1.62 6.44
C VAL A 124 13.00 -0.86 7.07
N PRO A 125 13.76 -0.07 6.30
CA PRO A 125 14.83 0.75 6.86
C PRO A 125 14.31 1.56 8.05
N PRO A 126 14.99 1.55 9.21
CA PRO A 126 14.46 2.12 10.43
C PRO A 126 14.34 3.65 10.34
N GLY A 127 13.24 4.17 10.90
CA GLY A 127 12.98 5.60 11.09
C GLY A 127 12.59 5.88 12.53
N PRO A 128 12.35 7.16 12.92
CA PRO A 128 11.91 7.51 14.25
C PRO A 128 10.66 6.72 14.67
N GLY A 129 10.72 6.04 15.83
CA GLY A 129 9.64 5.17 16.30
C GLY A 129 9.47 3.85 15.51
N GLY A 130 10.41 3.53 14.62
CA GLY A 130 10.39 2.30 13.83
C GLY A 130 10.61 1.04 14.65
N THR A 131 10.36 -0.11 14.01
CA THR A 131 10.50 -1.42 14.66
C THR A 131 11.79 -2.11 14.26
N VAL A 132 12.38 -2.84 15.20
CA VAL A 132 13.62 -3.61 15.01
C VAL A 132 13.56 -4.91 15.81
N GLU A 133 14.12 -5.99 15.25
CA GLU A 133 14.32 -7.23 16.01
C GLU A 133 15.75 -7.36 16.46
N PRO A 134 16.03 -7.37 17.77
CA PRO A 134 17.28 -7.87 18.30
C PRO A 134 17.33 -9.39 18.06
N ALA A 135 18.38 -9.86 17.38
CA ALA A 135 18.57 -11.28 17.11
C ALA A 135 19.92 -11.77 17.69
N PRO A 136 20.03 -11.88 19.01
CA PRO A 136 21.18 -12.48 19.63
C PRO A 136 21.25 -13.96 19.23
N THR A 137 22.46 -14.48 19.14
CA THR A 137 22.69 -15.92 18.92
C THR A 137 22.92 -16.63 20.25
N ALA A 138 22.95 -17.95 20.25
CA ALA A 138 23.36 -18.72 21.43
C ALA A 138 24.81 -18.44 21.86
N LEU A 139 25.61 -17.79 21.00
CA LEU A 139 27.00 -17.42 21.25
C LEU A 139 27.15 -15.99 21.76
N THR A 140 26.13 -15.15 21.61
CA THR A 140 26.14 -13.74 22.01
C THR A 140 26.22 -13.60 23.53
N SER A 141 27.19 -12.81 24.02
CA SER A 141 27.35 -12.60 25.47
C SER A 141 26.19 -11.75 26.05
N PRO A 142 25.88 -11.88 27.36
CA PRO A 142 24.91 -11.02 28.02
C PRO A 142 25.25 -9.53 27.93
N ALA A 143 26.54 -9.18 27.96
CA ALA A 143 26.99 -7.80 27.79
C ALA A 143 26.66 -7.24 26.39
N THR A 144 26.87 -8.03 25.35
CA THR A 144 26.51 -7.68 23.98
C THR A 144 24.99 -7.55 23.84
N ALA A 145 24.21 -8.49 24.38
CA ALA A 145 22.75 -8.40 24.35
C ALA A 145 22.23 -7.11 25.03
N SER A 146 22.79 -6.78 26.20
CA SER A 146 22.44 -5.54 26.90
C SER A 146 22.83 -4.27 26.13
N ALA A 147 23.95 -4.29 25.40
CA ALA A 147 24.34 -3.17 24.52
C ALA A 147 23.37 -3.00 23.35
N VAL A 148 22.84 -4.10 22.79
CA VAL A 148 21.78 -4.07 21.77
C VAL A 148 20.52 -3.40 22.31
N ASP A 149 20.03 -3.83 23.47
CA ASP A 149 18.82 -3.29 24.09
C ASP A 149 18.98 -1.80 24.42
N SER A 150 20.15 -1.41 24.91
CA SER A 150 20.47 0.00 25.20
C SER A 150 20.43 0.85 23.93
N LEU A 151 21.08 0.40 22.85
CA LEU A 151 21.09 1.12 21.59
C LEU A 151 19.68 1.26 21.00
N ILE A 152 18.87 0.21 21.04
CA ILE A 152 17.47 0.24 20.57
C ILE A 152 16.68 1.32 21.33
N ALA A 153 16.83 1.37 22.65
CA ALA A 153 16.15 2.37 23.48
C ALA A 153 16.66 3.79 23.20
N GLU A 154 17.97 4.00 23.07
CA GLU A 154 18.60 5.29 22.77
C GLU A 154 18.16 5.83 21.40
N LEU A 155 18.02 4.97 20.40
CA LEU A 155 17.54 5.32 19.06
C LEU A 155 16.00 5.49 18.98
N GLY A 156 15.28 5.28 20.08
CA GLY A 156 13.82 5.39 20.11
C GLY A 156 13.11 4.35 19.23
N LEU A 157 13.73 3.18 19.04
CA LEU A 157 13.17 2.08 18.27
C LEU A 157 12.33 1.15 19.16
N THR A 158 11.37 0.47 18.57
CA THR A 158 10.53 -0.51 19.27
C THR A 158 11.02 -1.93 18.97
N PRO A 159 11.46 -2.71 19.99
CA PRO A 159 11.86 -4.09 19.75
C PRO A 159 10.65 -4.97 19.42
N VAL A 160 10.81 -5.83 18.42
CA VAL A 160 9.80 -6.83 17.97
C VAL A 160 10.50 -8.14 17.67
N GLU A 161 9.80 -9.25 17.72
CA GLU A 161 10.31 -10.53 17.23
C GLU A 161 10.02 -10.69 15.73
N ILE A 162 11.10 -10.69 14.93
CA ILE A 162 11.05 -10.90 13.48
C ILE A 162 11.70 -12.24 13.19
N GLY A 163 11.41 -13.23 12.90
CA GLY A 163 12.34 -14.33 12.59
C GLY A 163 11.71 -15.68 12.43
N ALA A 164 10.98 -16.18 13.31
CA ALA A 164 10.15 -17.35 13.14
C ALA A 164 8.76 -16.95 13.63
N GLY A 165 7.74 -17.07 12.81
CA GLY A 165 6.38 -16.74 13.24
C GLY A 165 5.84 -15.46 12.60
N PRO A 166 5.11 -14.60 13.35
CA PRO A 166 4.28 -13.55 12.77
C PRO A 166 4.98 -12.57 11.85
N ALA A 167 6.24 -12.26 12.09
CA ALA A 167 6.96 -11.29 11.26
C ALA A 167 7.53 -11.90 9.98
N GLU A 168 7.92 -13.18 9.98
CA GLU A 168 8.23 -13.87 8.72
C GLU A 168 6.98 -14.06 7.88
N ASP A 169 5.84 -14.33 8.50
CA ASP A 169 4.54 -14.37 7.83
C ASP A 169 4.17 -13.00 7.24
N ALA A 170 4.35 -11.91 7.99
CA ALA A 170 4.15 -10.55 7.48
C ALA A 170 5.08 -10.23 6.31
N THR A 171 6.36 -10.60 6.40
CA THR A 171 7.33 -10.44 5.31
C THR A 171 6.90 -11.23 4.07
N ALA A 172 6.52 -12.48 4.23
CA ALA A 172 6.06 -13.31 3.11
C ALA A 172 4.82 -12.72 2.43
N LEU A 173 3.84 -12.28 3.22
CA LEU A 173 2.61 -11.64 2.71
C LEU A 173 2.92 -10.37 1.92
N VAL A 174 3.72 -9.48 2.49
CA VAL A 174 4.03 -8.19 1.86
C VAL A 174 4.91 -8.41 0.63
N MET A 175 5.93 -9.28 0.68
CA MET A 175 6.79 -9.56 -0.47
C MET A 175 6.01 -10.19 -1.64
N ALA A 176 5.08 -11.10 -1.39
CA ALA A 176 4.20 -11.65 -2.43
C ALA A 176 3.32 -10.56 -3.05
N TYR A 177 2.75 -9.66 -2.24
CA TYR A 177 1.98 -8.52 -2.70
C TYR A 177 2.83 -7.55 -3.55
N LEU A 178 4.04 -7.20 -3.11
CA LEU A 178 4.94 -6.32 -3.83
C LEU A 178 5.36 -6.93 -5.17
N ASN A 179 5.74 -8.22 -5.19
CA ASN A 179 6.10 -8.94 -6.40
C ASN A 179 4.97 -8.98 -7.42
N ARG A 180 3.73 -9.20 -6.95
CA ARG A 180 2.52 -9.13 -7.78
C ARG A 180 2.31 -7.74 -8.38
N SER A 181 2.58 -6.68 -7.63
CA SER A 181 2.46 -5.30 -8.11
C SER A 181 3.45 -5.03 -9.26
N VAL A 182 4.65 -5.61 -9.19
CA VAL A 182 5.62 -5.57 -10.30
C VAL A 182 5.11 -6.32 -11.52
N ALA A 183 4.59 -7.54 -11.34
CA ALA A 183 4.02 -8.32 -12.44
C ALA A 183 2.79 -7.62 -13.07
N PHE A 184 2.00 -6.92 -12.28
CA PHE A 184 0.86 -6.13 -12.75
C PHE A 184 1.30 -4.94 -13.62
N LEU A 185 2.38 -4.24 -13.22
CA LEU A 185 3.02 -3.21 -14.03
C LEU A 185 3.59 -3.78 -15.34
N GLU A 186 4.35 -4.87 -15.25
CA GLU A 186 4.99 -5.52 -16.41
C GLU A 186 3.98 -5.99 -17.45
N ALA A 187 2.82 -6.45 -16.99
CA ALA A 187 1.69 -6.83 -17.87
C ALA A 187 0.98 -5.63 -18.51
N GLY A 188 1.37 -4.39 -18.20
CA GLY A 188 0.77 -3.18 -18.79
C GLY A 188 -0.66 -2.89 -18.29
N HIS A 189 -1.05 -3.45 -17.14
CA HIS A 189 -2.42 -3.26 -16.62
C HIS A 189 -2.66 -1.89 -16.00
N ALA A 190 -1.63 -1.19 -15.59
CA ALA A 190 -1.66 0.20 -15.14
C ALA A 190 -0.26 0.80 -15.18
N THR A 191 -0.17 2.13 -15.11
CA THR A 191 1.12 2.80 -14.96
C THR A 191 1.68 2.62 -13.55
N ARG A 192 2.97 2.83 -13.38
CA ARG A 192 3.66 2.84 -12.09
C ARG A 192 2.96 3.76 -11.08
N ASP A 193 2.66 4.98 -11.50
CA ASP A 193 2.09 6.01 -10.64
C ASP A 193 0.61 5.72 -10.30
N ASP A 194 -0.14 5.12 -11.23
CA ASP A 194 -1.51 4.66 -10.99
C ASP A 194 -1.54 3.52 -9.95
N ILE A 195 -0.63 2.54 -10.06
CA ILE A 195 -0.54 1.44 -9.08
C ILE A 195 -0.25 1.98 -7.69
N ASP A 196 0.77 2.83 -7.56
CA ASP A 196 1.16 3.39 -6.27
C ASP A 196 0.05 4.28 -5.67
N THR A 197 -0.58 5.10 -6.49
CA THR A 197 -1.69 5.97 -6.07
C THR A 197 -2.91 5.16 -5.66
N ALA A 198 -3.28 4.13 -6.46
CA ALA A 198 -4.42 3.27 -6.18
C ALA A 198 -4.28 2.58 -4.82
N MET A 199 -3.12 1.96 -4.56
CA MET A 199 -2.92 1.23 -3.31
C MET A 199 -2.77 2.16 -2.11
N ARG A 200 -2.13 3.31 -2.27
CA ARG A 200 -2.01 4.31 -1.22
C ARG A 200 -3.36 4.91 -0.83
N LEU A 201 -4.16 5.33 -1.80
CA LEU A 201 -5.43 6.03 -1.53
C LEU A 201 -6.61 5.08 -1.34
N GLY A 202 -6.60 3.91 -1.99
CA GLY A 202 -7.66 2.90 -1.90
C GLY A 202 -7.57 2.04 -0.64
N CYS A 203 -6.34 1.71 -0.21
CA CYS A 203 -6.09 0.89 0.98
C CYS A 203 -5.56 1.69 2.18
N GLY A 204 -5.29 2.99 2.02
CA GLY A 204 -4.71 3.82 3.08
C GLY A 204 -3.25 3.49 3.38
N LEU A 205 -2.52 2.86 2.46
CA LEU A 205 -1.12 2.52 2.67
C LEU A 205 -0.24 3.78 2.72
N PRO A 206 0.81 3.79 3.56
CA PRO A 206 1.71 4.96 3.67
C PRO A 206 2.50 5.18 2.38
N TYR A 207 2.86 4.09 1.70
CA TYR A 207 3.58 4.09 0.42
C TYR A 207 2.84 3.23 -0.60
N GLY A 208 2.98 3.58 -1.89
CA GLY A 208 2.63 2.67 -2.95
C GLY A 208 3.61 1.48 -3.02
N PRO A 209 3.20 0.35 -3.60
CA PRO A 209 4.02 -0.88 -3.59
C PRO A 209 5.36 -0.73 -4.31
N LEU A 210 5.40 -0.02 -5.42
CA LEU A 210 6.62 0.15 -6.21
C LEU A 210 7.59 1.14 -5.52
N ARG A 211 7.06 2.19 -4.91
CA ARG A 211 7.83 3.10 -4.06
C ARG A 211 8.35 2.42 -2.80
N LEU A 212 7.59 1.50 -2.21
CA LEU A 212 8.05 0.69 -1.08
C LEU A 212 9.21 -0.20 -1.49
N LEU A 213 9.14 -0.86 -2.66
CA LEU A 213 10.25 -1.66 -3.20
C LEU A 213 11.52 -0.83 -3.39
N ASP A 214 11.40 0.37 -3.99
CA ASP A 214 12.53 1.29 -4.15
C ASP A 214 13.13 1.72 -2.79
N THR A 215 12.29 1.83 -1.76
CA THR A 215 12.72 2.18 -0.40
C THR A 215 13.43 1.02 0.29
N LEU A 216 12.96 -0.21 0.11
CA LEU A 216 13.58 -1.43 0.64
C LEU A 216 14.93 -1.72 -0.03
N GLY A 217 15.05 -1.32 -1.30
CA GLY A 217 16.12 -1.73 -2.21
C GLY A 217 15.71 -2.95 -3.02
N LEU A 218 15.77 -2.83 -4.34
CA LEU A 218 15.29 -3.86 -5.27
C LEU A 218 16.10 -5.16 -5.17
N ASP A 219 17.40 -5.07 -4.93
CA ASP A 219 18.28 -6.20 -4.65
C ASP A 219 17.88 -6.94 -3.37
N THR A 220 17.59 -6.21 -2.30
CA THR A 220 17.12 -6.77 -1.02
C THR A 220 15.78 -7.49 -1.20
N ALA A 221 14.84 -6.88 -1.91
CA ALA A 221 13.55 -7.47 -2.21
C ALA A 221 13.69 -8.73 -3.08
N HIS A 222 14.52 -8.68 -4.12
CA HIS A 222 14.83 -9.81 -5.00
C HIS A 222 15.44 -10.98 -4.23
N ALA A 223 16.45 -10.72 -3.38
CA ALA A 223 17.08 -11.73 -2.54
C ALA A 223 16.09 -12.37 -1.56
N THR A 224 15.22 -11.56 -0.94
CA THR A 224 14.18 -12.03 -0.02
C THR A 224 13.18 -12.94 -0.74
N LEU A 225 12.67 -12.54 -1.90
CA LEU A 225 11.78 -13.34 -2.73
C LEU A 225 12.43 -14.66 -3.14
N THR A 226 13.68 -14.63 -3.58
CA THR A 226 14.45 -15.82 -3.97
C THR A 226 14.62 -16.78 -2.79
N ARG A 227 14.89 -16.27 -1.59
CA ARG A 227 14.97 -17.06 -0.36
C ARG A 227 13.63 -17.71 -0.02
N LEU A 228 12.54 -16.93 -0.01
CA LEU A 228 11.19 -17.44 0.26
C LEU A 228 10.77 -18.50 -0.76
N ARG A 229 11.08 -18.29 -2.05
CA ARG A 229 10.82 -19.27 -3.10
C ARG A 229 11.54 -20.59 -2.87
N ARG A 230 12.82 -20.55 -2.47
CA ARG A 230 13.59 -21.77 -2.15
C ARG A 230 13.06 -22.49 -0.92
N GLN A 231 12.63 -21.75 0.10
CA GLN A 231 12.16 -22.32 1.36
C GLN A 231 10.76 -22.94 1.22
N THR A 232 9.86 -22.30 0.48
CA THR A 232 8.44 -22.69 0.44
C THR A 232 8.04 -23.47 -0.81
N GLY A 233 8.78 -23.32 -1.90
CA GLY A 233 8.38 -23.83 -3.21
C GLY A 233 7.23 -23.03 -3.86
N ASP A 234 6.69 -22.01 -3.19
CA ASP A 234 5.53 -21.25 -3.68
C ASP A 234 5.89 -20.33 -4.86
N PRO A 235 5.22 -20.47 -6.03
CA PRO A 235 5.49 -19.66 -7.22
C PRO A 235 5.26 -18.17 -7.01
N SER A 236 4.44 -17.74 -6.08
CA SER A 236 4.18 -16.32 -5.79
C SER A 236 5.44 -15.55 -5.38
N PHE A 237 6.46 -16.26 -4.88
CA PHE A 237 7.77 -15.71 -4.53
C PHE A 237 8.80 -15.76 -5.66
N ALA A 238 8.47 -16.26 -6.85
CA ALA A 238 9.38 -16.13 -7.99
C ALA A 238 9.51 -14.64 -8.35
N PRO A 239 10.72 -14.03 -8.29
CA PRO A 239 10.87 -12.62 -8.62
C PRO A 239 10.32 -12.31 -10.02
N ALA A 240 9.52 -11.28 -10.14
CA ALA A 240 8.99 -10.84 -11.42
C ALA A 240 10.14 -10.48 -12.37
N PRO A 241 10.07 -10.82 -13.67
CA PRO A 241 11.15 -10.57 -14.62
C PRO A 241 11.58 -9.09 -14.66
N LEU A 242 10.65 -8.16 -14.55
CA LEU A 242 10.98 -6.73 -14.49
C LEU A 242 11.84 -6.37 -13.27
N LEU A 243 11.54 -6.95 -12.09
CA LEU A 243 12.36 -6.74 -10.89
C LEU A 243 13.77 -7.24 -11.10
N THR A 244 13.92 -8.44 -11.67
CA THR A 244 15.25 -9.02 -11.97
C THR A 244 16.04 -8.12 -12.94
N ARG A 245 15.40 -7.64 -14.03
CA ARG A 245 16.06 -6.72 -14.99
C ARG A 245 16.53 -5.43 -14.35
N LEU A 246 15.75 -4.84 -13.44
CA LEU A 246 16.14 -3.62 -12.74
C LEU A 246 17.38 -3.87 -11.84
N VAL A 247 17.39 -4.98 -11.11
CA VAL A 247 18.54 -5.37 -10.27
C VAL A 247 19.78 -5.61 -11.12
N ASP A 248 19.67 -6.38 -12.21
CA ASP A 248 20.79 -6.68 -13.11
C ASP A 248 21.37 -5.42 -13.78
N SER A 249 20.54 -4.39 -13.96
CA SER A 249 20.98 -3.09 -14.52
C SER A 249 21.53 -2.11 -13.47
N GLY A 250 21.60 -2.51 -12.19
CA GLY A 250 22.09 -1.66 -11.11
C GLY A 250 21.09 -0.59 -10.65
N ARG A 251 19.84 -0.62 -11.12
CA ARG A 251 18.77 0.28 -10.71
C ARG A 251 18.13 -0.29 -9.43
N LEU A 252 18.70 0.05 -8.28
CA LEU A 252 18.38 -0.59 -7.01
C LEU A 252 17.41 0.21 -6.12
N GLY A 253 16.76 1.23 -6.69
CA GLY A 253 15.83 2.10 -5.99
C GLY A 253 16.50 3.36 -5.43
N ARG A 254 15.99 3.87 -4.31
CA ARG A 254 16.45 5.15 -3.72
C ARG A 254 17.97 5.22 -3.48
N LYS A 255 18.59 4.11 -3.13
CA LYS A 255 20.04 4.07 -2.83
C LYS A 255 20.93 4.34 -4.04
N THR A 256 20.44 4.07 -5.25
CA THR A 256 21.14 4.36 -6.50
C THR A 256 20.54 5.54 -7.27
N GLY A 257 19.57 6.26 -6.68
CA GLY A 257 18.86 7.37 -7.32
C GLY A 257 17.81 6.93 -8.34
N GLU A 258 17.74 5.64 -8.69
CA GLU A 258 16.80 5.12 -9.66
C GLU A 258 16.38 3.68 -9.35
N GLY A 259 15.08 3.39 -9.52
CA GLY A 259 14.49 2.06 -9.42
C GLY A 259 13.25 2.00 -10.31
N PHE A 260 12.08 1.73 -9.74
CA PHE A 260 10.80 1.97 -10.40
C PHE A 260 10.57 3.46 -10.61
N HIS A 261 11.00 4.29 -9.66
CA HIS A 261 10.97 5.75 -9.72
C HIS A 261 12.39 6.31 -9.85
N ALA A 262 12.48 7.53 -10.38
CA ALA A 262 13.69 8.33 -10.29
C ALA A 262 13.62 9.23 -9.04
N TYR A 263 14.75 9.40 -8.36
CA TYR A 263 14.86 10.15 -7.12
C TYR A 263 15.87 11.29 -7.29
N ASP A 264 15.55 12.46 -6.77
CA ASP A 264 16.50 13.56 -6.64
C ASP A 264 17.42 13.36 -5.41
N ASP A 265 18.39 14.24 -5.26
CA ASP A 265 19.36 14.20 -4.16
C ASP A 265 18.70 14.33 -2.77
N GLU A 266 17.50 14.90 -2.69
CA GLU A 266 16.70 15.03 -1.46
C GLU A 266 15.83 13.79 -1.20
N GLY A 267 15.81 12.84 -2.14
CA GLY A 267 15.00 11.63 -2.08
C GLY A 267 13.53 11.87 -2.44
N GLY A 268 13.23 13.03 -3.03
CA GLY A 268 11.98 13.32 -3.71
C GLY A 268 11.87 12.53 -5.00
N THR A 269 10.67 12.18 -5.43
CA THR A 269 10.48 11.64 -6.78
C THR A 269 10.34 12.78 -7.76
N SER A 270 11.05 12.72 -8.89
CA SER A 270 10.72 13.57 -10.02
C SER A 270 9.29 13.23 -10.47
N SER A 271 8.36 14.14 -10.22
CA SER A 271 6.99 14.02 -10.74
C SER A 271 7.06 14.14 -12.26
N GLU A 272 6.39 13.26 -12.98
CA GLU A 272 6.08 13.54 -14.39
C GLU A 272 5.37 14.89 -14.45
N ALA A 273 5.78 15.73 -15.41
CA ALA A 273 5.11 17.01 -15.66
C ALA A 273 3.59 16.80 -15.82
N PRO A 274 2.76 17.75 -15.37
CA PRO A 274 1.32 17.67 -15.61
C PRO A 274 1.08 17.43 -17.10
N ARG A 275 0.37 16.35 -17.41
CA ARG A 275 -0.05 16.10 -18.80
C ARG A 275 -1.02 17.21 -19.18
N ASP A 276 -0.76 17.89 -20.30
CA ASP A 276 -1.76 18.73 -20.92
C ASP A 276 -2.96 17.82 -21.26
N SER A 277 -3.97 17.84 -20.39
CA SER A 277 -5.15 17.02 -20.57
C SER A 277 -6.01 17.66 -21.68
N PRO A 278 -6.42 16.88 -22.69
CA PRO A 278 -7.37 17.39 -23.69
C PRO A 278 -8.65 17.88 -23.01
N VAL A 279 -9.31 18.85 -23.62
CA VAL A 279 -10.56 19.41 -23.06
C VAL A 279 -11.65 18.33 -23.15
N GLY A 280 -12.05 17.78 -22.02
CA GLY A 280 -13.12 16.78 -21.94
C GLY A 280 -14.52 17.40 -21.99
N ARG A 281 -15.55 16.55 -22.08
CA ARG A 281 -16.96 16.99 -21.99
C ARG A 281 -17.23 17.66 -20.65
N PRO A 282 -17.82 18.86 -20.65
CA PRO A 282 -18.12 19.55 -19.40
C PRO A 282 -19.26 18.86 -18.65
N VAL A 283 -19.10 18.61 -17.36
CA VAL A 283 -20.12 18.05 -16.48
C VAL A 283 -20.60 19.11 -15.51
N ARG A 284 -21.84 19.56 -15.66
CA ARG A 284 -22.50 20.55 -14.79
C ARG A 284 -23.60 19.92 -13.97
N THR A 285 -24.34 18.98 -14.53
CA THR A 285 -25.51 18.32 -13.93
C THR A 285 -25.31 16.82 -13.89
N VAL A 286 -25.70 16.19 -12.77
CA VAL A 286 -25.44 14.77 -12.52
C VAL A 286 -26.73 14.02 -12.19
N ALA A 287 -26.85 12.79 -12.63
CA ALA A 287 -27.81 11.84 -12.11
C ALA A 287 -27.08 10.67 -11.46
N VAL A 288 -27.56 10.21 -10.31
CA VAL A 288 -27.08 9.00 -9.65
C VAL A 288 -28.22 8.00 -9.55
N LEU A 289 -28.06 6.82 -10.13
CA LEU A 289 -29.06 5.77 -10.15
C LEU A 289 -28.77 4.75 -9.04
N GLY A 290 -29.73 4.59 -8.15
CA GLY A 290 -29.63 3.70 -7.00
C GLY A 290 -29.97 4.41 -5.70
N SER A 291 -30.18 3.62 -4.63
CA SER A 291 -30.47 4.10 -3.27
C SER A 291 -29.61 3.43 -2.21
N GLY A 292 -28.63 2.61 -2.65
CA GLY A 292 -27.67 1.91 -1.79
C GLY A 292 -26.61 2.84 -1.18
N VAL A 293 -25.69 2.25 -0.41
CA VAL A 293 -24.62 3.01 0.28
C VAL A 293 -23.76 3.79 -0.71
N MET A 294 -23.37 3.16 -1.84
CA MET A 294 -22.56 3.85 -2.85
C MET A 294 -23.31 4.97 -3.54
N ALA A 295 -24.55 4.72 -3.99
CA ALA A 295 -25.37 5.74 -4.63
C ALA A 295 -25.55 6.99 -3.74
N ARG A 296 -25.85 6.79 -2.45
CA ARG A 296 -25.97 7.87 -1.46
C ARG A 296 -24.66 8.63 -1.28
N GLY A 297 -23.55 7.90 -1.11
CA GLY A 297 -22.23 8.52 -0.92
C GLY A 297 -21.79 9.31 -2.14
N ILE A 298 -22.03 8.83 -3.37
CA ILE A 298 -21.71 9.53 -4.61
C ILE A 298 -22.60 10.77 -4.75
N ALA A 299 -23.92 10.65 -4.53
CA ALA A 299 -24.84 11.80 -4.56
C ALA A 299 -24.48 12.87 -3.52
N GLU A 300 -24.04 12.46 -2.32
CA GLU A 300 -23.53 13.39 -1.29
C GLU A 300 -22.31 14.16 -1.80
N VAL A 301 -21.32 13.46 -2.35
CA VAL A 301 -20.08 14.09 -2.84
C VAL A 301 -20.35 15.04 -4.00
N THR A 302 -21.17 14.63 -4.97
CA THR A 302 -21.51 15.45 -6.14
C THR A 302 -22.26 16.74 -5.72
N ALA A 303 -23.25 16.62 -4.84
CA ALA A 303 -24.00 17.78 -4.34
C ALA A 303 -23.12 18.71 -3.47
N THR A 304 -22.21 18.14 -2.67
CA THR A 304 -21.27 18.93 -1.86
C THR A 304 -20.28 19.70 -2.73
N ALA A 305 -19.83 19.11 -3.85
CA ALA A 305 -18.95 19.76 -4.82
C ALA A 305 -19.67 20.84 -5.66
N GLY A 306 -20.98 21.01 -5.51
CA GLY A 306 -21.71 22.10 -6.16
C GLY A 306 -22.58 21.69 -7.34
N HIS A 307 -22.62 20.41 -7.71
CA HIS A 307 -23.39 19.93 -8.85
C HIS A 307 -24.86 19.67 -8.49
N PRO A 308 -25.84 20.22 -9.25
CA PRO A 308 -27.23 19.78 -9.20
C PRO A 308 -27.30 18.27 -9.50
N THR A 309 -27.84 17.51 -8.54
CA THR A 309 -27.78 16.04 -8.56
C THR A 309 -29.16 15.44 -8.39
N VAL A 310 -29.60 14.66 -9.36
CA VAL A 310 -30.83 13.85 -9.27
C VAL A 310 -30.48 12.45 -8.78
N LEU A 311 -31.12 12.00 -7.70
CA LEU A 311 -31.00 10.64 -7.21
C LEU A 311 -32.24 9.84 -7.64
N VAL A 312 -32.04 8.88 -8.53
CA VAL A 312 -33.12 8.06 -9.10
C VAL A 312 -33.17 6.73 -8.37
N ALA A 313 -34.30 6.43 -7.72
CA ALA A 313 -34.52 5.17 -7.01
C ALA A 313 -35.79 4.47 -7.54
N ARG A 314 -35.90 3.14 -7.28
CA ARG A 314 -37.02 2.31 -7.76
C ARG A 314 -38.39 2.61 -7.15
N GLY A 315 -38.47 3.57 -6.22
CA GLY A 315 -39.73 3.98 -5.57
C GLY A 315 -39.48 5.16 -4.65
N ARG A 316 -40.55 5.89 -4.37
CA ARG A 316 -40.54 7.15 -3.59
C ARG A 316 -39.92 6.95 -2.20
N ASP A 317 -40.37 5.92 -1.48
CA ASP A 317 -39.87 5.63 -0.13
C ASP A 317 -38.37 5.42 -0.11
N LYS A 318 -37.83 4.74 -1.14
CA LYS A 318 -36.38 4.50 -1.26
C LYS A 318 -35.60 5.77 -1.60
N ALA A 319 -36.18 6.64 -2.43
CA ALA A 319 -35.58 7.93 -2.76
C ALA A 319 -35.53 8.84 -1.52
N ASP A 320 -36.64 8.96 -0.81
CA ASP A 320 -36.75 9.79 0.41
C ASP A 320 -35.85 9.26 1.53
N ALA A 321 -35.79 7.92 1.75
CA ALA A 321 -34.89 7.30 2.70
C ALA A 321 -33.40 7.54 2.33
N ALA A 322 -33.08 7.55 1.04
CA ALA A 322 -31.72 7.84 0.60
C ALA A 322 -31.32 9.30 0.90
N LEU A 323 -32.20 10.26 0.64
CA LEU A 323 -31.97 11.66 0.97
C LEU A 323 -31.86 11.88 2.48
N ALA A 324 -32.72 11.25 3.28
CA ALA A 324 -32.65 11.32 4.75
C ALA A 324 -31.27 10.80 5.25
N ALA A 325 -30.79 9.67 4.71
CA ALA A 325 -29.50 9.13 5.07
C ALA A 325 -28.32 10.04 4.68
N ILE A 326 -28.42 10.75 3.54
CA ILE A 326 -27.44 11.78 3.14
C ILE A 326 -27.48 12.96 4.12
N ALA A 327 -28.67 13.43 4.49
CA ALA A 327 -28.82 14.51 5.47
C ALA A 327 -28.22 14.15 6.84
N ASP A 328 -28.39 12.90 7.29
CA ASP A 328 -27.77 12.38 8.51
C ASP A 328 -26.24 12.31 8.39
N SER A 329 -25.72 11.89 7.22
CA SER A 329 -24.28 11.87 6.95
C SER A 329 -23.67 13.26 7.06
N LEU A 330 -24.26 14.24 6.39
CA LEU A 330 -23.86 15.65 6.44
C LEU A 330 -23.99 16.24 7.86
N THR A 331 -25.02 15.83 8.62
CA THR A 331 -25.17 16.24 10.04
C THR A 331 -24.01 15.74 10.88
N ARG A 332 -23.58 14.49 10.67
CA ARG A 332 -22.39 13.94 11.34
C ARG A 332 -21.11 14.66 10.91
N ALA A 333 -21.01 15.08 9.64
CA ALA A 333 -19.88 15.87 9.15
C ALA A 333 -19.81 17.26 9.82
N VAL A 334 -20.94 17.93 9.99
CA VAL A 334 -21.04 19.22 10.73
C VAL A 334 -20.58 19.02 12.18
N ARG A 335 -21.09 18.00 12.89
CA ARG A 335 -20.68 17.71 14.28
C ARG A 335 -19.19 17.46 14.44
N ARG A 336 -18.52 16.94 13.40
CA ARG A 336 -17.07 16.69 13.37
C ARG A 336 -16.25 17.86 12.83
N GLY A 337 -16.87 19.02 12.55
CA GLY A 337 -16.20 20.19 12.00
C GLY A 337 -15.66 20.03 10.58
N ARG A 338 -16.16 19.05 9.82
CA ARG A 338 -15.72 18.77 8.43
C ARG A 338 -16.49 19.56 7.38
N THR A 339 -17.63 20.11 7.74
CA THR A 339 -18.46 20.98 6.89
C THR A 339 -19.25 21.95 7.79
N THR A 340 -19.73 23.08 7.24
CA THR A 340 -20.55 24.04 7.98
C THR A 340 -22.03 23.74 7.81
N PRO A 341 -22.92 24.28 8.69
CA PRO A 341 -24.38 24.20 8.51
C PRO A 341 -24.85 24.76 7.17
N GLU A 342 -24.24 25.85 6.70
CA GLU A 342 -24.54 26.50 5.41
C GLU A 342 -24.17 25.62 4.23
N GLN A 343 -22.97 25.01 4.27
CA GLN A 343 -22.52 24.05 3.26
C GLN A 343 -23.43 22.82 3.20
N LYS A 344 -23.85 22.30 4.37
CA LYS A 344 -24.83 21.21 4.43
C LYS A 344 -26.16 21.63 3.77
N ALA A 345 -26.71 22.80 4.13
CA ALA A 345 -27.95 23.28 3.55
C ALA A 345 -27.84 23.44 2.03
N ALA A 346 -26.73 24.01 1.55
CA ALA A 346 -26.47 24.18 0.13
C ALA A 346 -26.37 22.84 -0.62
N ALA A 347 -25.70 21.82 -0.03
CA ALA A 347 -25.60 20.49 -0.62
C ALA A 347 -26.98 19.81 -0.70
N LEU A 348 -27.79 19.88 0.37
CA LEU A 348 -29.13 19.29 0.37
C LEU A 348 -30.06 19.97 -0.66
N ALA A 349 -29.95 21.30 -0.85
CA ALA A 349 -30.73 22.04 -1.84
C ALA A 349 -30.42 21.64 -3.30
N ARG A 350 -29.27 21.02 -3.57
CA ARG A 350 -28.89 20.51 -4.90
C ARG A 350 -29.36 19.09 -5.17
N LEU A 351 -29.91 18.39 -4.17
CA LEU A 351 -30.36 17.01 -4.30
C LEU A 351 -31.85 16.97 -4.63
N THR A 352 -32.19 16.27 -5.71
CA THR A 352 -33.59 16.06 -6.13
C THR A 352 -33.86 14.56 -6.20
N PRO A 353 -34.86 14.05 -5.45
CA PRO A 353 -35.27 12.65 -5.57
C PRO A 353 -36.14 12.44 -6.80
N ALA A 354 -35.92 11.33 -7.51
CA ALA A 354 -36.73 10.91 -8.63
C ALA A 354 -36.99 9.40 -8.62
N THR A 355 -38.05 8.99 -9.30
CA THR A 355 -38.40 7.56 -9.46
C THR A 355 -38.50 7.13 -10.91
N ASP A 356 -38.53 8.08 -11.84
CA ASP A 356 -38.59 7.87 -13.26
C ASP A 356 -37.21 8.06 -13.90
N LEU A 357 -36.86 7.14 -14.79
CA LEU A 357 -35.60 7.22 -15.53
C LEU A 357 -35.55 8.45 -16.46
N GLN A 358 -36.68 9.01 -16.83
CA GLN A 358 -36.75 10.23 -17.63
C GLN A 358 -36.06 11.43 -16.95
N ALA A 359 -35.88 11.39 -15.65
CA ALA A 359 -35.16 12.42 -14.89
C ALA A 359 -33.67 12.54 -15.24
N VAL A 360 -33.12 11.60 -16.04
CA VAL A 360 -31.72 11.67 -16.52
C VAL A 360 -31.59 12.33 -17.90
N ALA A 361 -32.68 12.64 -18.58
CA ALA A 361 -32.71 13.03 -19.99
C ALA A 361 -31.89 14.29 -20.33
N ASP A 362 -31.73 15.21 -19.37
CA ASP A 362 -30.99 16.46 -19.51
C ASP A 362 -29.67 16.51 -18.71
N ARG A 363 -29.21 15.37 -18.17
CA ARG A 363 -27.99 15.32 -17.36
C ARG A 363 -26.73 15.13 -18.19
N ASP A 364 -25.64 15.81 -17.80
CA ASP A 364 -24.35 15.71 -18.47
C ASP A 364 -23.64 14.39 -18.13
N LEU A 365 -23.83 13.91 -16.90
CA LEU A 365 -23.25 12.66 -16.40
C LEU A 365 -24.32 11.84 -15.67
N VAL A 366 -24.43 10.58 -16.05
CA VAL A 366 -25.31 9.61 -15.39
C VAL A 366 -24.47 8.51 -14.75
N ILE A 367 -24.46 8.44 -13.42
CA ILE A 367 -23.68 7.47 -12.65
C ILE A 367 -24.61 6.36 -12.18
N GLU A 368 -24.41 5.15 -12.69
CA GLU A 368 -25.14 3.97 -12.27
C GLU A 368 -24.46 3.33 -11.04
N ALA A 369 -25.21 3.20 -9.96
CA ALA A 369 -24.81 2.61 -8.69
C ALA A 369 -25.90 1.67 -8.11
N VAL A 370 -26.45 0.82 -8.98
CA VAL A 370 -27.46 -0.20 -8.62
C VAL A 370 -26.79 -1.52 -8.18
N ALA A 371 -27.55 -2.62 -8.12
CA ALA A 371 -27.05 -3.93 -7.75
C ALA A 371 -25.91 -4.39 -8.67
N GLU A 372 -24.91 -5.07 -8.10
CA GLU A 372 -23.74 -5.58 -8.81
C GLU A 372 -24.07 -6.89 -9.55
N ASP A 373 -24.86 -6.73 -10.62
CA ASP A 373 -25.40 -7.79 -11.46
C ASP A 373 -25.54 -7.34 -12.91
N LEU A 374 -24.91 -8.03 -13.86
CA LEU A 374 -24.95 -7.69 -15.28
C LEU A 374 -26.37 -7.82 -15.88
N ASP A 375 -27.19 -8.74 -15.40
CA ASP A 375 -28.56 -8.92 -15.88
C ASP A 375 -29.46 -7.74 -15.45
N VAL A 376 -29.06 -7.00 -14.40
CA VAL A 376 -29.69 -5.74 -14.00
C VAL A 376 -29.09 -4.57 -14.76
N LYS A 377 -27.77 -4.52 -14.91
CA LYS A 377 -27.05 -3.37 -15.50
C LYS A 377 -27.27 -3.27 -17.01
N ARG A 378 -27.19 -4.38 -17.78
CA ARG A 378 -27.35 -4.37 -19.25
C ARG A 378 -28.69 -3.76 -19.70
N PRO A 379 -29.87 -4.21 -19.21
CA PRO A 379 -31.14 -3.58 -19.57
C PRO A 379 -31.23 -2.10 -19.14
N LEU A 380 -30.60 -1.74 -18.04
CA LEU A 380 -30.56 -0.35 -17.59
C LEU A 380 -29.72 0.50 -18.56
N PHE A 381 -28.52 0.04 -18.95
CA PHE A 381 -27.67 0.76 -19.92
C PHE A 381 -28.33 0.88 -21.29
N ALA A 382 -29.05 -0.15 -21.77
CA ALA A 382 -29.83 -0.07 -23.00
C ALA A 382 -30.87 1.06 -22.93
N ARG A 383 -31.57 1.22 -21.80
CA ARG A 383 -32.50 2.33 -21.60
C ARG A 383 -31.79 3.68 -21.46
N LEU A 384 -30.66 3.73 -20.75
CA LEU A 384 -29.87 4.96 -20.62
C LEU A 384 -29.37 5.46 -21.96
N GLY A 385 -28.96 4.56 -22.85
CA GLY A 385 -28.51 4.90 -24.20
C GLY A 385 -29.59 5.64 -25.03
N THR A 386 -30.87 5.40 -24.76
CA THR A 386 -31.99 6.05 -25.45
C THR A 386 -32.54 7.25 -24.72
N VAL A 387 -32.52 7.28 -23.39
CA VAL A 387 -33.14 8.34 -22.58
C VAL A 387 -32.19 9.50 -22.32
N ALA A 388 -30.91 9.24 -22.05
CA ALA A 388 -29.93 10.29 -21.77
C ALA A 388 -29.64 11.10 -23.05
N LYS A 389 -29.36 12.41 -22.87
CA LYS A 389 -29.02 13.27 -24.01
C LYS A 389 -27.79 12.78 -24.76
N ALA A 390 -27.64 13.17 -26.02
CA ALA A 390 -26.65 12.61 -26.95
C ALA A 390 -25.20 12.74 -26.47
N ASP A 391 -24.87 13.82 -25.79
CA ASP A 391 -23.53 14.11 -25.28
C ASP A 391 -23.32 13.73 -23.79
N ALA A 392 -24.29 13.05 -23.17
CA ALA A 392 -24.16 12.60 -21.80
C ALA A 392 -23.10 11.50 -21.65
N ILE A 393 -22.28 11.61 -20.61
CA ILE A 393 -21.38 10.53 -20.17
C ILE A 393 -22.21 9.54 -19.33
N LEU A 394 -22.07 8.25 -19.64
CA LEU A 394 -22.70 7.17 -18.90
C LEU A 394 -21.64 6.43 -18.08
N ALA A 395 -21.75 6.46 -16.77
CA ALA A 395 -20.77 5.83 -15.88
C ALA A 395 -21.38 4.66 -15.12
N THR A 396 -20.63 3.55 -15.00
CA THR A 396 -20.94 2.47 -14.06
C THR A 396 -19.97 2.47 -12.89
N THR A 397 -20.49 2.21 -11.68
CA THR A 397 -19.65 2.11 -10.47
C THR A 397 -19.32 0.67 -10.10
N THR A 398 -19.39 -0.24 -11.05
CA THR A 398 -19.04 -1.65 -10.81
C THR A 398 -17.65 -1.80 -10.21
N SER A 399 -17.48 -2.78 -9.32
CA SER A 399 -16.19 -3.12 -8.73
C SER A 399 -15.47 -4.26 -9.44
N SER A 400 -16.17 -4.99 -10.32
CA SER A 400 -15.64 -6.22 -10.90
C SER A 400 -16.35 -6.72 -12.15
N LEU A 401 -17.49 -6.12 -12.52
CA LEU A 401 -18.21 -6.50 -13.76
C LEU A 401 -17.61 -5.77 -14.96
N SER A 402 -17.79 -6.34 -16.15
CA SER A 402 -17.30 -5.75 -17.38
C SER A 402 -18.01 -4.42 -17.70
N VAL A 403 -17.23 -3.36 -17.78
CA VAL A 403 -17.66 -2.04 -18.27
C VAL A 403 -18.01 -2.12 -19.74
N THR A 404 -17.25 -2.90 -20.53
CA THR A 404 -17.50 -3.18 -21.95
C THR A 404 -18.91 -3.77 -22.19
N ALA A 405 -19.35 -4.68 -21.30
CA ALA A 405 -20.69 -5.26 -21.41
C ALA A 405 -21.80 -4.21 -21.21
N CYS A 406 -21.60 -3.25 -20.31
CA CYS A 406 -22.51 -2.12 -20.13
C CYS A 406 -22.45 -1.15 -21.33
N ALA A 407 -21.23 -0.89 -21.83
CA ALA A 407 -21.00 -0.03 -23.00
C ALA A 407 -21.70 -0.55 -24.25
N GLN A 408 -21.54 -1.83 -24.56
CA GLN A 408 -22.21 -2.47 -25.69
C GLN A 408 -23.74 -2.44 -25.55
N ALA A 409 -24.25 -2.71 -24.34
CA ALA A 409 -25.69 -2.67 -24.08
C ALA A 409 -26.30 -1.28 -24.26
N SER A 410 -25.54 -0.21 -24.01
CA SER A 410 -26.04 1.17 -24.16
C SER A 410 -26.29 1.58 -25.62
N GLY A 411 -25.71 0.89 -26.60
CA GLY A 411 -25.68 1.32 -28.00
C GLY A 411 -24.84 2.57 -28.27
N ARG A 412 -24.16 3.10 -27.23
CA ARG A 412 -23.33 4.32 -27.25
C ARG A 412 -22.02 4.06 -26.51
N ALA A 413 -21.29 3.04 -26.94
CA ALA A 413 -20.11 2.54 -26.22
C ALA A 413 -19.02 3.61 -26.04
N ALA A 414 -18.92 4.57 -26.96
CA ALA A 414 -17.97 5.69 -26.87
C ALA A 414 -18.22 6.63 -25.67
N ASP A 415 -19.46 6.68 -25.17
CA ASP A 415 -19.87 7.56 -24.09
C ASP A 415 -19.81 6.87 -22.71
N VAL A 416 -19.41 5.59 -22.65
CA VAL A 416 -19.44 4.82 -21.42
C VAL A 416 -18.06 4.72 -20.80
N VAL A 417 -18.00 4.95 -19.46
CA VAL A 417 -16.78 4.86 -18.64
C VAL A 417 -17.08 4.14 -17.33
N GLY A 418 -16.12 3.40 -16.79
CA GLY A 418 -16.18 2.95 -15.40
C GLY A 418 -15.68 4.05 -14.46
N MET A 419 -16.43 4.31 -13.39
CA MET A 419 -16.04 5.22 -12.30
C MET A 419 -16.16 4.48 -10.97
N HIS A 420 -15.14 3.71 -10.62
CA HIS A 420 -15.15 2.91 -9.40
C HIS A 420 -14.79 3.75 -8.19
N PHE A 421 -15.80 4.12 -7.41
CA PHE A 421 -15.66 4.83 -6.13
C PHE A 421 -15.46 3.84 -4.98
N PHE A 422 -14.68 4.24 -3.99
CA PHE A 422 -14.44 3.44 -2.79
C PHE A 422 -15.37 3.85 -1.64
N ASN A 423 -15.78 2.87 -0.85
CA ASN A 423 -16.70 3.08 0.29
C ASN A 423 -15.92 3.40 1.59
N PRO A 424 -16.25 4.51 2.30
CA PRO A 424 -17.30 5.49 2.03
C PRO A 424 -16.85 6.55 1.00
N ALA A 425 -17.65 6.79 -0.04
CA ALA A 425 -17.30 7.74 -1.09
C ALA A 425 -16.99 9.16 -0.60
N PRO A 426 -17.66 9.73 0.44
CA PRO A 426 -17.27 11.03 0.98
C PRO A 426 -15.90 11.07 1.65
N ALA A 427 -15.36 9.95 2.13
CA ALA A 427 -14.12 9.89 2.89
C ALA A 427 -12.93 9.49 2.03
N LEU A 428 -13.10 8.53 1.14
CA LEU A 428 -12.01 8.01 0.31
C LEU A 428 -11.80 8.88 -0.93
N ARG A 429 -10.53 9.18 -1.20
CA ARG A 429 -10.14 10.13 -2.25
C ARG A 429 -9.94 9.47 -3.62
N LEU A 430 -9.85 8.15 -3.68
CA LEU A 430 -9.58 7.41 -4.91
C LEU A 430 -10.84 7.22 -5.76
N VAL A 431 -10.69 7.36 -7.07
CA VAL A 431 -11.60 6.84 -8.10
C VAL A 431 -10.76 6.12 -9.15
N GLU A 432 -11.05 4.85 -9.39
CA GLU A 432 -10.49 4.14 -10.55
C GLU A 432 -11.35 4.44 -11.78
N LEU A 433 -10.75 5.07 -12.78
CA LEU A 433 -11.37 5.31 -14.08
C LEU A 433 -11.05 4.16 -15.00
N VAL A 434 -12.10 3.49 -15.45
CA VAL A 434 -11.98 2.31 -16.30
C VAL A 434 -12.34 2.67 -17.71
N ARG A 435 -11.37 2.50 -18.59
CA ARG A 435 -11.51 2.74 -20.02
C ARG A 435 -11.73 1.44 -20.77
N THR A 436 -12.70 1.40 -21.66
CA THR A 436 -12.85 0.33 -22.65
C THR A 436 -12.19 0.75 -23.97
N ASP A 437 -11.98 -0.19 -24.88
CA ASP A 437 -11.45 0.11 -26.22
C ASP A 437 -12.36 1.05 -27.04
N ALA A 438 -13.65 1.12 -26.68
CA ALA A 438 -14.63 1.96 -27.35
C ALA A 438 -14.80 3.35 -26.69
N THR A 439 -14.35 3.55 -25.45
CA THR A 439 -14.52 4.80 -24.72
C THR A 439 -13.78 5.94 -25.40
N SER A 440 -14.48 7.02 -25.77
CA SER A 440 -13.89 8.20 -26.40
C SER A 440 -13.03 9.03 -25.45
N ASP A 441 -12.02 9.72 -25.98
CA ASP A 441 -11.12 10.55 -25.20
C ASP A 441 -11.84 11.68 -24.48
N ASP A 442 -12.83 12.30 -25.14
CA ASP A 442 -13.60 13.41 -24.58
C ASP A 442 -14.53 12.98 -23.42
N ALA A 443 -15.15 11.79 -23.52
CA ALA A 443 -15.94 11.22 -22.44
C ALA A 443 -15.05 10.83 -21.24
N PHE A 444 -13.91 10.19 -21.53
CA PHE A 444 -12.96 9.79 -20.50
C PHE A 444 -12.39 11.00 -19.75
N THR A 445 -11.88 11.99 -20.50
CA THR A 445 -11.32 13.23 -19.91
C THR A 445 -12.38 14.04 -19.17
N GLY A 446 -13.64 14.04 -19.65
CA GLY A 446 -14.76 14.68 -18.95
C GLY A 446 -15.05 14.02 -17.61
N ALA A 447 -15.02 12.69 -17.54
CA ALA A 447 -15.18 11.94 -16.29
C ALA A 447 -14.01 12.16 -15.33
N ASP A 448 -12.78 12.26 -15.85
CA ASP A 448 -11.57 12.54 -15.07
C ASP A 448 -11.62 13.95 -14.45
N ALA A 449 -11.88 14.97 -15.28
CA ALA A 449 -12.02 16.35 -14.82
C ALA A 449 -13.16 16.49 -13.78
N PHE A 450 -14.28 15.78 -13.99
CA PHE A 450 -15.37 15.75 -13.02
C PHE A 450 -14.93 15.13 -11.69
N ALA A 451 -14.28 13.98 -11.70
CA ALA A 451 -13.78 13.33 -10.48
C ALA A 451 -12.76 14.20 -9.74
N ALA A 452 -11.86 14.86 -10.47
CA ALA A 452 -10.93 15.84 -9.89
C ALA A 452 -11.66 17.03 -9.26
N GLY A 453 -12.71 17.53 -9.89
CA GLY A 453 -13.61 18.58 -9.36
C GLY A 453 -14.33 18.18 -8.07
N LEU A 454 -14.53 16.88 -7.84
CA LEU A 454 -15.03 16.34 -6.57
C LEU A 454 -13.94 16.25 -5.47
N GLY A 455 -12.72 16.67 -5.73
CA GLY A 455 -11.56 16.51 -4.85
C GLY A 455 -11.05 15.06 -4.78
N LYS A 456 -11.34 14.25 -5.81
CA LYS A 456 -10.83 12.89 -5.95
C LYS A 456 -9.51 12.87 -6.72
N SER A 457 -8.69 11.88 -6.41
CA SER A 457 -7.53 11.49 -7.22
C SER A 457 -7.95 10.32 -8.09
N THR A 458 -7.69 10.42 -9.38
CA THR A 458 -8.03 9.38 -10.34
C THR A 458 -6.81 8.54 -10.69
N VAL A 459 -7.05 7.29 -10.99
CA VAL A 459 -6.09 6.37 -11.63
C VAL A 459 -6.78 5.69 -12.80
N THR A 460 -6.00 5.36 -13.82
CA THR A 460 -6.53 4.76 -15.05
C THR A 460 -6.20 3.28 -15.12
N CYS A 461 -7.18 2.48 -15.49
CA CYS A 461 -6.98 1.06 -15.75
C CYS A 461 -7.90 0.56 -16.89
N PRO A 462 -7.54 -0.52 -17.60
CA PRO A 462 -8.39 -1.17 -18.58
C PRO A 462 -9.59 -1.87 -17.92
N ASP A 463 -10.60 -2.22 -18.71
CA ASP A 463 -11.73 -3.03 -18.27
C ASP A 463 -11.28 -4.46 -17.96
N ARG A 464 -10.90 -4.67 -16.70
CA ARG A 464 -10.45 -5.93 -16.15
C ARG A 464 -11.10 -6.16 -14.79
N ALA A 465 -11.47 -7.41 -14.49
CA ALA A 465 -12.04 -7.75 -13.20
C ALA A 465 -11.17 -7.27 -12.02
N GLY A 466 -11.76 -6.47 -11.13
CA GLY A 466 -11.11 -5.98 -9.91
C GLY A 466 -10.14 -4.81 -10.12
N PHE A 467 -9.99 -4.33 -11.34
CA PHE A 467 -9.18 -3.15 -11.69
C PHE A 467 -7.76 -3.21 -11.11
N ILE A 468 -7.32 -2.20 -10.36
CA ILE A 468 -6.00 -2.20 -9.71
C ILE A 468 -6.12 -2.70 -8.27
N VAL A 469 -6.93 -2.01 -7.44
CA VAL A 469 -6.95 -2.25 -5.99
C VAL A 469 -7.38 -3.67 -5.66
N ASN A 470 -8.51 -4.13 -6.20
CA ASN A 470 -9.01 -5.46 -5.86
C ASN A 470 -8.10 -6.59 -6.40
N CYS A 471 -7.50 -6.39 -7.60
CA CYS A 471 -6.55 -7.35 -8.17
C CYS A 471 -5.29 -7.54 -7.32
N LEU A 472 -4.84 -6.52 -6.60
CA LEU A 472 -3.65 -6.57 -5.76
C LEU A 472 -3.98 -6.90 -4.30
N LEU A 473 -5.08 -6.35 -3.77
CA LEU A 473 -5.47 -6.51 -2.38
C LEU A 473 -6.00 -7.92 -2.05
N PHE A 474 -6.90 -8.47 -2.88
CA PHE A 474 -7.56 -9.72 -2.51
C PHE A 474 -6.67 -10.95 -2.53
N PRO A 475 -5.68 -11.11 -3.42
CA PRO A 475 -4.67 -12.15 -3.28
C PRO A 475 -3.84 -12.05 -1.99
N TYR A 476 -3.48 -10.83 -1.58
CA TYR A 476 -2.79 -10.59 -0.31
C TYR A 476 -3.65 -11.03 0.89
N LEU A 477 -4.94 -10.67 0.91
CA LEU A 477 -5.87 -11.08 1.95
C LEU A 477 -6.12 -12.61 1.94
N GLY A 478 -6.23 -13.21 0.74
CA GLY A 478 -6.37 -14.66 0.58
C GLY A 478 -5.14 -15.42 1.08
N ALA A 479 -3.94 -14.92 0.79
CA ALA A 479 -2.70 -15.49 1.30
C ALA A 479 -2.62 -15.44 2.82
N ALA A 480 -3.07 -14.33 3.45
CA ALA A 480 -3.14 -14.23 4.92
C ALA A 480 -4.04 -15.30 5.53
N VAL A 481 -5.25 -15.52 4.96
CA VAL A 481 -6.12 -16.62 5.41
C VAL A 481 -5.46 -17.98 5.20
N GLY A 482 -4.67 -18.13 4.12
CA GLY A 482 -3.89 -19.34 3.84
C GLY A 482 -2.85 -19.67 4.92
N LEU A 483 -2.28 -18.67 5.59
CA LEU A 483 -1.33 -18.88 6.69
C LEU A 483 -1.94 -19.64 7.87
N LEU A 484 -3.23 -19.46 8.15
CA LEU A 484 -3.94 -20.13 9.25
C LEU A 484 -4.00 -21.66 9.11
N ARG A 485 -3.58 -22.20 7.98
CA ARG A 485 -3.37 -23.65 7.80
C ARG A 485 -2.11 -24.16 8.47
N ARG A 486 -1.20 -23.26 8.85
CA ARG A 486 0.03 -23.62 9.57
C ARG A 486 -0.26 -23.63 11.08
N PRO A 487 0.12 -24.70 11.80
CA PRO A 487 0.00 -24.71 13.24
C PRO A 487 0.78 -23.58 13.87
N GLY A 488 0.17 -22.88 14.83
CA GLY A 488 0.83 -21.81 15.60
C GLY A 488 0.75 -20.43 14.98
N THR A 489 0.10 -20.23 13.82
CA THR A 489 -0.13 -18.88 13.28
C THR A 489 -1.04 -18.08 14.19
N ASP A 490 -0.55 -16.97 14.72
CA ASP A 490 -1.28 -16.03 15.57
C ASP A 490 -1.82 -14.86 14.73
N ILE A 491 -3.14 -14.72 14.71
CA ILE A 491 -3.86 -13.69 13.94
C ILE A 491 -3.48 -12.28 14.39
N GLU A 492 -3.47 -12.05 15.72
CA GLU A 492 -3.22 -10.72 16.27
C GLU A 492 -1.76 -10.31 16.09
N ALA A 493 -0.84 -11.23 16.33
CA ALA A 493 0.58 -10.99 16.15
C ALA A 493 0.93 -10.77 14.66
N THR A 494 0.31 -11.51 13.71
CA THR A 494 0.49 -11.28 12.27
C THR A 494 -0.04 -9.91 11.85
N ASP A 495 -1.24 -9.53 12.29
CA ASP A 495 -1.81 -8.20 12.03
C ASP A 495 -0.88 -7.09 12.56
N ASN A 496 -0.39 -7.24 13.79
CA ASN A 496 0.52 -6.28 14.42
C ASN A 496 1.86 -6.19 13.69
N ALA A 497 2.42 -7.32 13.25
CA ALA A 497 3.67 -7.35 12.49
C ALA A 497 3.55 -6.62 11.14
N VAL A 498 2.42 -6.74 10.45
CA VAL A 498 2.14 -5.98 9.21
C VAL A 498 1.98 -4.49 9.50
N GLN A 499 1.26 -4.13 10.56
CA GLN A 499 1.04 -2.73 10.93
C GLN A 499 2.33 -2.05 11.36
N GLN A 500 3.07 -2.65 12.27
CA GLN A 500 4.29 -2.07 12.85
C GLN A 500 5.47 -2.16 11.88
N GLY A 501 5.59 -3.29 11.15
CA GLY A 501 6.72 -3.53 10.26
C GLY A 501 6.64 -2.81 8.92
N TYR A 502 5.44 -2.61 8.38
CA TYR A 502 5.24 -1.99 7.06
C TYR A 502 4.36 -0.74 7.08
N GLY A 503 3.91 -0.31 8.26
CA GLY A 503 3.10 0.89 8.43
C GLY A 503 1.68 0.77 7.86
N HIS A 504 1.18 -0.43 7.63
CA HIS A 504 -0.19 -0.60 7.17
C HIS A 504 -1.18 -0.08 8.23
N PRO A 505 -2.27 0.60 7.85
CA PRO A 505 -3.23 1.13 8.81
C PRO A 505 -3.99 0.03 9.55
N MET A 506 -4.03 -1.16 8.95
CA MET A 506 -4.70 -2.35 9.47
C MET A 506 -3.97 -3.61 9.00
N GLY A 507 -3.89 -4.62 9.86
CA GLY A 507 -3.45 -5.94 9.42
C GLY A 507 -4.51 -6.65 8.57
N PRO A 508 -4.13 -7.72 7.84
CA PRO A 508 -4.98 -8.37 6.86
C PRO A 508 -6.27 -8.97 7.45
N PHE A 509 -6.23 -9.53 8.64
CA PHE A 509 -7.41 -10.14 9.27
C PHE A 509 -8.37 -9.08 9.80
N ALA A 510 -7.86 -8.00 10.41
CA ALA A 510 -8.68 -6.87 10.82
C ALA A 510 -9.33 -6.16 9.62
N LEU A 511 -8.64 -6.12 8.48
CA LEU A 511 -9.15 -5.57 7.24
C LEU A 511 -10.27 -6.44 6.65
N LEU A 512 -10.10 -7.76 6.61
CA LEU A 512 -11.15 -8.71 6.21
C LEU A 512 -12.41 -8.54 7.04
N ASP A 513 -12.29 -8.46 8.37
CA ASP A 513 -13.43 -8.23 9.27
C ASP A 513 -14.11 -6.88 9.00
N THR A 514 -13.34 -5.87 8.60
CA THR A 514 -13.86 -4.52 8.28
C THR A 514 -14.59 -4.49 6.95
N ILE A 515 -14.07 -5.16 5.92
CA ILE A 515 -14.73 -5.31 4.61
C ILE A 515 -16.03 -6.10 4.76
N GLY A 516 -16.01 -7.13 5.60
CA GLY A 516 -17.01 -8.15 5.77
C GLY A 516 -16.65 -9.42 4.99
N LEU A 517 -16.64 -10.56 5.70
CA LEU A 517 -16.15 -11.83 5.14
C LEU A 517 -16.97 -12.31 3.96
N ASP A 518 -18.29 -12.09 3.98
CA ASP A 518 -19.22 -12.37 2.88
C ASP A 518 -18.89 -11.56 1.61
N VAL A 519 -18.60 -10.27 1.79
CA VAL A 519 -18.22 -9.38 0.69
C VAL A 519 -16.86 -9.80 0.13
N ALA A 520 -15.88 -10.04 1.00
CA ALA A 520 -14.55 -10.48 0.60
C ALA A 520 -14.58 -11.79 -0.19
N LEU A 521 -15.36 -12.78 0.28
CA LEU A 521 -15.54 -14.05 -0.41
C LEU A 521 -16.19 -13.86 -1.79
N ALA A 522 -17.22 -13.02 -1.88
CA ALA A 522 -17.92 -12.77 -3.13
C ALA A 522 -16.98 -12.12 -4.17
N ILE A 523 -16.15 -11.15 -3.76
CA ILE A 523 -15.17 -10.50 -4.63
C ILE A 523 -14.11 -11.52 -5.08
N GLN A 524 -13.52 -12.30 -4.16
CA GLN A 524 -12.51 -13.30 -4.52
C GLN A 524 -13.04 -14.36 -5.49
N ARG A 525 -14.27 -14.87 -5.27
CA ARG A 525 -14.91 -15.82 -6.20
C ARG A 525 -15.00 -15.21 -7.59
N ARG A 526 -15.52 -14.00 -7.70
CA ARG A 526 -15.69 -13.31 -8.98
C ARG A 526 -14.36 -13.06 -9.68
N LEU A 527 -13.33 -12.63 -8.94
CA LEU A 527 -11.98 -12.46 -9.50
C LEU A 527 -11.43 -13.79 -10.01
N TYR A 528 -11.60 -14.86 -9.25
CA TYR A 528 -11.14 -16.19 -9.66
C TYR A 528 -11.89 -16.71 -10.89
N ASP A 529 -13.22 -16.54 -10.94
CA ASP A 529 -14.05 -16.98 -12.06
C ASP A 529 -13.70 -16.25 -13.37
N GLN A 530 -13.29 -14.98 -13.30
CA GLN A 530 -12.97 -14.19 -14.48
C GLN A 530 -11.48 -14.24 -14.88
N LEU A 531 -10.57 -14.30 -13.92
CA LEU A 531 -9.14 -14.26 -14.18
C LEU A 531 -8.50 -15.65 -14.23
N ALA A 532 -9.13 -16.65 -13.64
CA ALA A 532 -8.65 -18.04 -13.51
C ALA A 532 -7.21 -18.15 -12.94
N GLN A 533 -6.75 -17.14 -12.18
CA GLN A 533 -5.43 -17.09 -11.58
C GLN A 533 -5.46 -17.79 -10.22
N PRO A 534 -4.57 -18.78 -9.96
CA PRO A 534 -4.57 -19.56 -8.71
C PRO A 534 -4.57 -18.73 -7.44
N GLU A 535 -3.88 -17.61 -7.46
CA GLU A 535 -3.76 -16.68 -6.33
C GLU A 535 -5.03 -15.89 -6.02
N GLN A 536 -5.96 -15.81 -6.96
CA GLN A 536 -7.30 -15.22 -6.73
C GLN A 536 -8.28 -16.22 -6.11
N LYS A 537 -7.90 -17.51 -6.05
CA LYS A 537 -8.76 -18.55 -5.51
C LYS A 537 -9.07 -18.28 -4.04
N PRO A 538 -10.36 -18.25 -3.64
CA PRO A 538 -10.72 -18.04 -2.24
C PRO A 538 -10.14 -19.13 -1.35
N ALA A 539 -9.57 -18.74 -0.19
CA ALA A 539 -9.13 -19.69 0.80
C ALA A 539 -10.36 -20.47 1.37
N PRO A 540 -10.31 -21.80 1.47
CA PRO A 540 -11.45 -22.61 1.95
C PRO A 540 -11.98 -22.13 3.31
N LEU A 541 -11.10 -21.81 4.26
CA LEU A 541 -11.47 -21.31 5.58
C LEU A 541 -12.35 -20.04 5.52
N LEU A 542 -12.12 -19.14 4.55
CA LEU A 542 -12.98 -17.97 4.39
C LEU A 542 -14.41 -18.36 4.01
N ALA A 543 -14.54 -19.35 3.11
CA ALA A 543 -15.86 -19.87 2.73
C ALA A 543 -16.57 -20.57 3.91
N ASP A 544 -15.83 -21.35 4.70
CA ASP A 544 -16.35 -22.05 5.89
C ASP A 544 -16.83 -21.05 6.95
N LEU A 545 -16.08 -19.99 7.21
CA LEU A 545 -16.47 -18.93 8.15
C LEU A 545 -17.75 -18.23 7.71
N VAL A 546 -17.87 -17.88 6.43
CA VAL A 546 -19.08 -17.26 5.89
C VAL A 546 -20.28 -18.23 5.98
N ALA A 547 -20.10 -19.51 5.66
CA ALA A 547 -21.15 -20.52 5.80
C ALA A 547 -21.59 -20.71 7.25
N ALA A 548 -20.67 -20.55 8.22
CA ALA A 548 -20.96 -20.56 9.66
C ALA A 548 -21.58 -19.25 10.17
N GLY A 549 -21.85 -18.29 9.28
CA GLY A 549 -22.45 -16.99 9.62
C GLY A 549 -21.48 -16.00 10.27
N ALA A 550 -20.17 -16.18 10.14
CA ALA A 550 -19.18 -15.20 10.54
C ALA A 550 -19.05 -14.14 9.42
N LEU A 551 -19.43 -12.87 9.71
CA LEU A 551 -19.48 -11.80 8.73
C LEU A 551 -18.55 -10.62 9.08
N GLY A 552 -17.64 -10.83 10.03
CA GLY A 552 -16.73 -9.80 10.52
C GLY A 552 -17.43 -8.77 11.42
N ARG A 553 -17.07 -7.49 11.28
CA ARG A 553 -17.65 -6.40 12.09
C ARG A 553 -19.15 -6.26 11.95
N LYS A 554 -19.75 -6.74 10.87
CA LYS A 554 -21.21 -6.65 10.64
C LYS A 554 -22.02 -7.32 11.75
N ASN A 555 -21.52 -8.42 12.30
CA ASN A 555 -22.19 -9.18 13.35
C ASN A 555 -21.29 -9.54 14.53
N GLY A 556 -20.08 -8.97 14.61
CA GLY A 556 -19.12 -9.20 15.68
C GLY A 556 -18.47 -10.60 15.66
N ARG A 557 -18.62 -11.37 14.58
CA ARG A 557 -18.05 -12.70 14.40
C ARG A 557 -17.15 -12.71 13.16
N GLY A 558 -15.84 -12.84 13.35
CA GLY A 558 -14.85 -12.82 12.29
C GLY A 558 -13.54 -13.46 12.74
N PHE A 559 -12.43 -13.07 12.10
CA PHE A 559 -11.09 -13.50 12.47
C PHE A 559 -10.65 -12.95 13.83
N ARG A 560 -11.05 -11.72 14.13
CA ARG A 560 -10.81 -11.09 15.44
C ARG A 560 -12.13 -11.06 16.21
N THR A 561 -12.18 -11.71 17.35
CA THR A 561 -13.36 -11.65 18.24
C THR A 561 -13.57 -10.23 18.74
N ALA A 562 -14.81 -9.74 18.74
CA ALA A 562 -15.18 -8.43 19.28
C ALA A 562 -15.06 -8.38 20.82
N GLY A 563 -13.88 -8.65 21.37
CA GLY A 563 -13.68 -8.83 22.81
C GLY A 563 -12.32 -8.39 23.34
N GLY A 564 -11.46 -7.86 22.50
CA GLY A 564 -10.11 -7.39 22.90
C GLY A 564 -10.06 -5.91 23.30
N ARG A 565 -11.03 -5.39 24.06
CA ARG A 565 -10.84 -4.22 24.92
C ARG A 565 -10.88 -4.70 26.35
N ARG A 566 -9.72 -5.02 26.90
CA ARG A 566 -9.45 -4.90 28.32
C ARG A 566 -8.44 -3.78 28.53
#